data_6557f6c344f8b7122ed530e8b3cf3b6c
#
_entry.id   6557f6c344f8b7122ed530e8b3cf3b6c
#
_cell.length_a   1.000
_cell.length_b   1.000
_cell.length_c   1.000
_cell.angle_alpha   90.00
_cell.angle_beta   90.00
_cell.angle_gamma   90.00
#
_symmetry.space_group_name_H-M   'P 1'
#
loop_
_entity.id
_entity.type
_entity.pdbx_description
1 polymer ?
#
loop_
_entity_poly.entity_id
_entity_poly.type
_entity_poly.pdbx_seq_one_letter_code
_entity_poly.pdbx_strand_id
1 'polypeptide(L)'
;RFVFNTCGTVVRHVQVDERYAAGTHASNVARVVLEEQAVAVGALDSVTYASIVREYFEPSVATEIAWRLGVQQAACYDVVSACAGPLVAIETLRGRAATDPHWKRGLVSTASLSEGFLGFDIQSIADLDELAAGLTIGNGATATLVGREPFARGGRIVGSYSEGYPGHHPLCRAPVFGVFRSAGSALFALAELVPDHVRRACARFGWAVEEVDVFVSHQPSDRILREVAQALGVPAARVPQLHSFYANTEASAVPIALRHLVDDGTIQPGMKLLLNSAAAGFTLARVGVVWEG
;
A
#
# COMPACT_ATOMS: atom_id res chain seq x y z
N ARG A 1 18.25 10.83 14.81
CA ARG A 1 18.03 9.93 15.96
C ARG A 1 16.66 10.20 16.63
N PHE A 2 16.29 11.45 16.87
CA PHE A 2 15.00 11.81 17.48
C PHE A 2 13.83 11.28 16.64
N VAL A 3 13.78 11.55 15.33
CA VAL A 3 12.73 11.09 14.40
C VAL A 3 12.63 9.56 14.40
N PHE A 4 13.74 8.86 14.27
CA PHE A 4 13.77 7.40 14.24
C PHE A 4 13.22 6.78 15.53
N ASN A 5 13.63 7.31 16.69
CA ASN A 5 13.12 6.84 17.98
C ASN A 5 11.59 7.12 18.13
N THR A 6 11.13 8.28 17.65
CA THR A 6 9.71 8.66 17.72
C THR A 6 8.84 7.80 16.81
N CYS A 7 9.32 7.48 15.60
CA CYS A 7 8.59 6.67 14.63
C CYS A 7 8.74 5.15 14.85
N GLY A 8 9.75 4.72 15.60
CA GLY A 8 10.07 3.30 15.78
C GLY A 8 10.93 2.72 14.65
N THR A 9 11.56 3.56 13.83
CA THR A 9 12.37 3.11 12.70
C THR A 9 13.70 2.52 13.19
N VAL A 10 13.96 1.25 12.88
CA VAL A 10 15.22 0.56 13.17
C VAL A 10 15.99 0.25 11.88
N VAL A 11 15.29 -0.29 10.89
CA VAL A 11 15.84 -0.63 9.58
C VAL A 11 15.10 0.15 8.49
N ARG A 12 15.84 0.58 7.49
CA ARG A 12 15.35 1.19 6.27
C ARG A 12 16.11 0.61 5.08
N HIS A 13 15.38 -0.02 4.17
CA HIS A 13 15.97 -0.52 2.93
C HIS A 13 16.08 0.63 1.94
N VAL A 14 17.23 0.73 1.27
CA VAL A 14 17.53 1.79 0.29
C VAL A 14 18.17 1.14 -0.91
N GLN A 15 17.70 1.50 -2.10
CA GLN A 15 18.33 1.07 -3.34
C GLN A 15 19.66 1.79 -3.51
N VAL A 16 20.70 1.04 -3.82
CA VAL A 16 22.05 1.59 -4.06
C VAL A 16 22.44 1.57 -5.55
N ASP A 17 21.70 0.85 -6.38
CA ASP A 17 21.96 0.72 -7.82
C ASP A 17 20.87 1.41 -8.63
N GLU A 18 21.13 2.63 -9.09
CA GLU A 18 20.20 3.46 -9.85
C GLU A 18 19.81 2.88 -11.22
N ARG A 19 20.49 1.81 -11.68
CA ARG A 19 20.15 1.12 -12.94
C ARG A 19 18.83 0.35 -12.87
N TYR A 20 18.30 0.10 -11.68
CA TYR A 20 17.06 -0.62 -11.51
C TYR A 20 15.90 0.35 -11.28
N ALA A 21 15.13 0.55 -12.33
CA ALA A 21 13.91 1.36 -12.34
C ALA A 21 12.74 0.69 -11.62
N ALA A 22 11.70 1.47 -11.30
CA ALA A 22 10.49 1.00 -10.63
C ALA A 22 9.83 -0.17 -11.37
N GLY A 23 9.72 -0.08 -12.70
CA GLY A 23 9.17 -1.14 -13.55
C GLY A 23 9.96 -2.45 -13.47
N THR A 24 11.30 -2.36 -13.30
CA THR A 24 12.18 -3.55 -13.14
C THR A 24 11.86 -4.28 -11.83
N HIS A 25 11.83 -3.57 -10.71
CA HIS A 25 11.54 -4.18 -9.41
C HIS A 25 10.12 -4.75 -9.36
N ALA A 26 9.13 -3.97 -9.82
CA ALA A 26 7.74 -4.39 -9.86
C ALA A 26 7.54 -5.65 -10.73
N SER A 27 8.20 -5.74 -11.90
CA SER A 27 8.11 -6.93 -12.77
C SER A 27 8.80 -8.15 -12.19
N ASN A 28 9.94 -7.98 -11.49
CA ASN A 28 10.63 -9.09 -10.84
C ASN A 28 9.80 -9.73 -9.75
N VAL A 29 9.19 -8.92 -8.86
CA VAL A 29 8.29 -9.42 -7.82
C VAL A 29 7.02 -10.03 -8.42
N ALA A 30 6.48 -9.43 -9.49
CA ALA A 30 5.32 -9.98 -10.19
C ALA A 30 5.59 -11.37 -10.76
N ARG A 31 6.79 -11.61 -11.31
CA ARG A 31 7.19 -12.93 -11.81
C ARG A 31 7.19 -13.97 -10.69
N VAL A 32 7.76 -13.63 -9.53
CA VAL A 32 7.75 -14.52 -8.36
C VAL A 32 6.32 -14.87 -7.93
N VAL A 33 5.43 -13.89 -7.84
CA VAL A 33 4.04 -14.12 -7.42
C VAL A 33 3.28 -14.97 -8.45
N LEU A 34 3.50 -14.75 -9.75
CA LEU A 34 2.88 -15.56 -10.80
C LEU A 34 3.34 -17.04 -10.71
N GLU A 35 4.63 -17.25 -10.44
CA GLU A 35 5.20 -18.60 -10.26
C GLU A 35 4.66 -19.27 -8.99
N GLU A 36 4.66 -18.58 -7.83
CA GLU A 36 4.11 -19.10 -6.56
C GLU A 36 2.64 -19.48 -6.67
N GLN A 37 1.86 -18.75 -7.46
CA GLN A 37 0.43 -18.97 -7.65
C GLN A 37 0.10 -19.84 -8.86
N ALA A 38 1.11 -20.36 -9.57
CA ALA A 38 0.96 -21.14 -10.80
C ALA A 38 0.06 -20.46 -11.85
N VAL A 39 0.16 -19.14 -11.98
CA VAL A 39 -0.61 -18.33 -12.94
C VAL A 39 0.23 -18.04 -14.17
N ALA A 40 -0.22 -18.49 -15.33
CA ALA A 40 0.43 -18.18 -16.60
C ALA A 40 0.30 -16.69 -16.92
N VAL A 41 1.37 -16.09 -17.44
CA VAL A 41 1.41 -14.67 -17.82
C VAL A 41 0.28 -14.30 -18.79
N GLY A 42 -0.04 -15.16 -19.75
CA GLY A 42 -1.13 -14.98 -20.71
C GLY A 42 -2.55 -15.05 -20.11
N ALA A 43 -2.69 -15.39 -18.82
CA ALA A 43 -3.96 -15.40 -18.12
C ALA A 43 -4.32 -14.06 -17.46
N LEU A 44 -3.48 -13.05 -17.60
CA LEU A 44 -3.72 -11.71 -17.06
C LEU A 44 -4.54 -10.86 -18.04
N ASP A 45 -5.71 -10.41 -17.61
CA ASP A 45 -6.57 -9.47 -18.35
C ASP A 45 -6.24 -8.01 -18.04
N SER A 46 -5.59 -7.77 -16.90
CA SER A 46 -5.15 -6.43 -16.47
C SER A 46 -3.81 -6.46 -15.78
N VAL A 47 -2.97 -5.45 -16.04
CA VAL A 47 -1.77 -5.13 -15.29
C VAL A 47 -1.91 -3.70 -14.80
N THR A 48 -1.79 -3.50 -13.49
CA THR A 48 -1.93 -2.18 -12.85
C THR A 48 -0.68 -1.89 -12.03
N TYR A 49 -0.13 -0.68 -12.20
CA TYR A 49 0.93 -0.18 -11.34
C TYR A 49 0.36 0.87 -10.36
N ALA A 50 0.57 0.68 -9.09
CA ALA A 50 -0.07 1.46 -8.04
C ALA A 50 0.96 2.13 -7.12
N SER A 51 1.73 3.07 -7.66
CA SER A 51 2.71 3.88 -6.95
C SER A 51 2.87 5.26 -7.59
N ILE A 52 3.54 6.17 -6.88
CA ILE A 52 3.88 7.51 -7.39
C ILE A 52 5.22 7.53 -8.14
N VAL A 53 6.10 6.56 -7.88
CA VAL A 53 7.46 6.51 -8.43
C VAL A 53 7.40 6.05 -9.89
N ARG A 54 8.01 6.83 -10.78
CA ARG A 54 8.10 6.54 -12.22
C ARG A 54 9.25 7.32 -12.84
N GLU A 55 9.85 6.78 -13.86
CA GLU A 55 10.96 7.39 -14.59
C GLU A 55 10.49 8.26 -15.77
N TYR A 56 9.27 8.03 -16.24
CA TYR A 56 8.66 8.74 -17.38
C TYR A 56 7.14 8.87 -17.20
N PHE A 57 6.54 9.83 -17.89
CA PHE A 57 5.07 10.04 -17.82
C PHE A 57 4.30 9.09 -18.72
N GLU A 58 4.88 8.71 -19.87
CA GLU A 58 4.28 7.78 -20.83
C GLU A 58 5.36 6.91 -21.53
N PRO A 59 5.02 5.64 -21.82
CA PRO A 59 3.77 4.96 -21.49
C PRO A 59 3.61 4.72 -19.98
N SER A 60 2.48 4.10 -19.55
CA SER A 60 2.29 3.73 -18.13
C SER A 60 3.36 2.73 -17.68
N VAL A 61 3.77 2.79 -16.42
CA VAL A 61 4.69 1.78 -15.82
C VAL A 61 4.06 0.39 -15.88
N ALA A 62 2.73 0.28 -15.76
CA ALA A 62 2.01 -0.98 -15.96
C ALA A 62 2.27 -1.59 -17.35
N THR A 63 2.39 -0.77 -18.40
CA THR A 63 2.75 -1.25 -19.75
C THR A 63 4.16 -1.79 -19.80
N GLU A 64 5.12 -1.13 -19.14
CA GLU A 64 6.49 -1.65 -19.02
C GLU A 64 6.52 -2.99 -18.26
N ILE A 65 5.79 -3.09 -17.14
CA ILE A 65 5.70 -4.34 -16.38
C ILE A 65 5.14 -5.46 -17.24
N ALA A 66 4.05 -5.21 -17.97
CA ALA A 66 3.45 -6.17 -18.90
C ALA A 66 4.43 -6.63 -19.98
N TRP A 67 5.15 -5.70 -20.59
CA TRP A 67 6.18 -5.99 -21.58
C TRP A 67 7.33 -6.86 -20.99
N ARG A 68 7.84 -6.49 -19.81
CA ARG A 68 8.90 -7.25 -19.12
C ARG A 68 8.48 -8.66 -18.72
N LEU A 69 7.21 -8.86 -18.42
CA LEU A 69 6.61 -10.17 -18.13
C LEU A 69 6.34 -11.01 -19.38
N GLY A 70 6.27 -10.38 -20.55
CA GLY A 70 5.89 -11.04 -21.81
C GLY A 70 4.37 -11.15 -22.01
N VAL A 71 3.57 -10.31 -21.33
CA VAL A 71 2.12 -10.22 -21.54
C VAL A 71 1.86 -9.68 -22.94
N GLN A 72 1.13 -10.45 -23.76
CA GLN A 72 0.85 -10.07 -25.15
C GLN A 72 -0.37 -9.17 -25.28
N GLN A 73 -1.35 -9.36 -24.40
CA GLN A 73 -2.60 -8.59 -24.44
C GLN A 73 -3.21 -8.49 -23.05
N ALA A 74 -3.30 -7.26 -22.52
CA ALA A 74 -3.96 -6.93 -21.26
C ALA A 74 -4.29 -5.43 -21.23
N ALA A 75 -5.23 -5.03 -20.37
CA ALA A 75 -5.41 -3.62 -20.05
C ALA A 75 -4.33 -3.16 -19.08
N CYS A 76 -3.49 -2.20 -19.48
CA CYS A 76 -2.37 -1.69 -18.68
C CYS A 76 -2.62 -0.23 -18.30
N TYR A 77 -2.60 0.09 -17.02
CA TYR A 77 -2.80 1.45 -16.52
C TYR A 77 -2.22 1.65 -15.11
N ASP A 78 -1.86 2.88 -14.80
CA ASP A 78 -1.36 3.26 -13.48
C ASP A 78 -2.48 3.85 -12.62
N VAL A 79 -2.44 3.55 -11.31
CA VAL A 79 -3.30 4.14 -10.29
C VAL A 79 -2.45 4.97 -9.34
N VAL A 80 -2.67 6.28 -9.33
CA VAL A 80 -1.94 7.21 -8.47
C VAL A 80 -2.82 7.65 -7.31
N SER A 81 -2.62 7.03 -6.14
CA SER A 81 -3.30 7.37 -4.88
C SER A 81 -2.34 7.24 -3.68
N ALA A 82 -1.08 7.63 -3.90
CA ALA A 82 0.00 7.55 -2.91
C ALA A 82 0.00 6.18 -2.18
N CYS A 83 0.13 6.15 -0.86
CA CYS A 83 0.16 4.91 -0.07
C CYS A 83 -1.12 4.08 -0.15
N ALA A 84 -2.25 4.66 -0.58
CA ALA A 84 -3.52 3.95 -0.78
C ALA A 84 -3.63 3.29 -2.17
N GLY A 85 -2.69 3.58 -3.07
CA GLY A 85 -2.70 3.12 -4.46
C GLY A 85 -3.08 1.65 -4.64
N PRO A 86 -2.45 0.69 -3.95
CA PRO A 86 -2.76 -0.74 -4.11
C PRO A 86 -4.21 -1.08 -3.76
N LEU A 87 -4.76 -0.48 -2.69
CA LEU A 87 -6.13 -0.76 -2.26
C LEU A 87 -7.15 -0.15 -3.22
N VAL A 88 -6.87 1.05 -3.75
CA VAL A 88 -7.68 1.69 -4.81
C VAL A 88 -7.58 0.90 -6.12
N ALA A 89 -6.41 0.35 -6.46
CA ALA A 89 -6.25 -0.52 -7.62
C ALA A 89 -7.07 -1.83 -7.47
N ILE A 90 -7.06 -2.46 -6.29
CA ILE A 90 -7.90 -3.62 -5.98
C ILE A 90 -9.39 -3.25 -6.13
N GLU A 91 -9.83 -2.09 -5.61
CA GLU A 91 -11.20 -1.59 -5.77
C GLU A 91 -11.56 -1.40 -7.24
N THR A 92 -10.66 -0.83 -8.05
CA THR A 92 -10.84 -0.65 -9.49
C THR A 92 -11.00 -1.99 -10.22
N LEU A 93 -10.15 -2.98 -9.91
CA LEU A 93 -10.24 -4.32 -10.50
C LEU A 93 -11.51 -5.05 -10.08
N ARG A 94 -11.99 -4.87 -8.83
CA ARG A 94 -13.29 -5.39 -8.39
C ARG A 94 -14.45 -4.77 -9.18
N GLY A 95 -14.40 -3.46 -9.41
CA GLY A 95 -15.37 -2.77 -10.27
C GLY A 95 -15.38 -3.35 -11.69
N ARG A 96 -14.21 -3.57 -12.28
CA ARG A 96 -14.06 -4.22 -13.58
C ARG A 96 -14.62 -5.65 -13.57
N ALA A 97 -14.28 -6.44 -12.56
CA ALA A 97 -14.84 -7.77 -12.40
C ALA A 97 -16.39 -7.77 -12.33
N ALA A 98 -16.99 -6.76 -11.72
CA ALA A 98 -18.44 -6.65 -11.62
C ALA A 98 -19.12 -6.30 -12.97
N THR A 99 -18.44 -5.56 -13.85
CA THR A 99 -19.01 -5.03 -15.10
C THR A 99 -18.60 -5.82 -16.35
N ASP A 100 -17.48 -6.54 -16.33
CA ASP A 100 -16.98 -7.33 -17.46
C ASP A 100 -16.95 -8.83 -17.09
N PRO A 101 -17.91 -9.63 -17.57
CA PRO A 101 -17.99 -11.06 -17.26
C PRO A 101 -16.82 -11.87 -17.83
N HIS A 102 -16.10 -11.35 -18.83
CA HIS A 102 -14.95 -12.01 -19.45
C HIS A 102 -13.64 -11.75 -18.69
N TRP A 103 -13.58 -10.70 -17.88
CA TRP A 103 -12.42 -10.42 -17.05
C TRP A 103 -12.26 -11.50 -15.96
N LYS A 104 -11.08 -12.07 -15.83
CA LYS A 104 -10.78 -13.15 -14.88
C LYS A 104 -9.72 -12.76 -13.86
N ARG A 105 -8.61 -12.15 -14.28
CA ARG A 105 -7.45 -11.91 -13.43
C ARG A 105 -6.76 -10.58 -13.73
N GLY A 106 -6.32 -9.91 -12.68
CA GLY A 106 -5.48 -8.73 -12.75
C GLY A 106 -4.32 -8.82 -11.78
N LEU A 107 -3.25 -8.14 -12.16
CA LEU A 107 -2.06 -7.94 -11.36
C LEU A 107 -2.02 -6.50 -10.87
N VAL A 108 -1.79 -6.29 -9.58
CA VAL A 108 -1.47 -4.99 -8.97
C VAL A 108 -0.03 -5.03 -8.52
N SER A 109 0.82 -4.19 -9.08
CA SER A 109 2.22 -4.07 -8.70
C SER A 109 2.53 -2.69 -8.12
N THR A 110 3.49 -2.65 -7.19
CA THR A 110 4.03 -1.41 -6.63
C THR A 110 5.55 -1.43 -6.65
N ALA A 111 6.16 -0.24 -6.68
CA ALA A 111 7.56 -0.04 -6.33
C ALA A 111 7.68 1.34 -5.68
N SER A 112 8.24 1.37 -4.47
CA SER A 112 8.53 2.58 -3.70
C SER A 112 10.04 2.76 -3.68
N LEU A 113 10.55 3.65 -4.55
CA LEU A 113 11.97 3.97 -4.75
C LEU A 113 12.08 5.48 -4.71
N SER A 114 11.99 6.07 -3.52
CA SER A 114 11.66 7.48 -3.34
C SER A 114 12.89 8.39 -3.15
N GLU A 115 14.12 7.87 -3.24
CA GLU A 115 15.35 8.62 -2.96
C GLU A 115 15.46 9.91 -3.76
N GLY A 116 15.03 9.91 -5.00
CA GLY A 116 15.17 11.04 -5.93
C GLY A 116 14.41 12.29 -5.54
N PHE A 117 13.44 12.19 -4.62
CA PHE A 117 12.68 13.35 -4.13
C PHE A 117 12.67 13.52 -2.60
N LEU A 118 13.49 12.75 -1.87
CA LEU A 118 13.65 12.94 -0.42
C LEU A 118 14.63 14.07 -0.12
N GLY A 119 14.26 14.95 0.80
CA GLY A 119 15.12 16.01 1.33
C GLY A 119 15.70 15.64 2.68
N PHE A 120 17.01 15.86 2.85
CA PHE A 120 17.74 15.57 4.08
C PHE A 120 18.40 16.80 4.70
N ASP A 121 18.25 17.98 4.08
CA ASP A 121 18.81 19.23 4.58
C ASP A 121 17.84 19.86 5.59
N ILE A 122 18.08 19.59 6.87
CA ILE A 122 17.26 20.05 8.00
C ILE A 122 18.07 21.07 8.78
N GLN A 123 17.71 22.35 8.65
CA GLN A 123 18.39 23.49 9.29
C GLN A 123 17.58 24.08 10.45
N SER A 124 16.27 23.76 10.53
CA SER A 124 15.36 24.33 11.53
C SER A 124 14.34 23.29 12.04
N ILE A 125 13.61 23.67 13.10
CA ILE A 125 12.47 22.87 13.60
C ILE A 125 11.33 22.82 12.54
N ALA A 126 11.16 23.89 11.76
CA ALA A 126 10.16 23.91 10.69
C ALA A 126 10.53 22.92 9.58
N ASP A 127 11.80 22.86 9.17
CA ASP A 127 12.26 21.85 8.21
C ASP A 127 12.08 20.44 8.76
N LEU A 128 12.29 20.25 10.08
CA LEU A 128 12.07 18.95 10.70
C LEU A 128 10.61 18.52 10.61
N ASP A 129 9.63 19.42 10.84
CA ASP A 129 8.20 19.08 10.69
C ASP A 129 7.86 18.71 9.24
N GLU A 130 8.43 19.44 8.27
CA GLU A 130 8.14 19.23 6.85
C GLU A 130 8.86 18.03 6.21
N LEU A 131 10.08 17.71 6.66
CA LEU A 131 10.95 16.70 6.03
C LEU A 131 11.06 15.39 6.83
N ALA A 132 10.62 15.37 8.10
CA ALA A 132 10.79 14.22 8.98
C ALA A 132 10.20 12.93 8.42
N ALA A 133 9.05 13.00 7.75
CA ALA A 133 8.44 11.82 7.14
C ALA A 133 9.33 11.19 6.07
N GLY A 134 10.05 12.00 5.27
CA GLY A 134 11.01 11.52 4.27
C GLY A 134 12.17 10.74 4.87
N LEU A 135 12.60 11.07 6.09
CA LEU A 135 13.69 10.37 6.79
C LEU A 135 13.35 8.90 7.09
N THR A 136 12.08 8.56 7.18
CA THR A 136 11.58 7.23 7.54
C THR A 136 11.06 6.43 6.35
N ILE A 137 11.11 6.98 5.14
CA ILE A 137 10.72 6.26 3.91
C ILE A 137 11.80 5.24 3.55
N GLY A 138 11.36 4.01 3.29
CA GLY A 138 12.20 2.91 2.82
C GLY A 138 11.69 2.35 1.49
N ASN A 139 12.53 1.60 0.80
CA ASN A 139 12.20 1.01 -0.49
C ASN A 139 11.49 -0.33 -0.32
N GLY A 140 10.63 -0.63 -1.30
CA GLY A 140 9.95 -1.91 -1.38
C GLY A 140 9.23 -2.05 -2.72
N ALA A 141 9.09 -3.28 -3.18
CA ALA A 141 8.28 -3.62 -4.35
C ALA A 141 7.38 -4.80 -4.03
N THR A 142 6.16 -4.79 -4.57
CA THR A 142 5.18 -5.84 -4.33
C THR A 142 4.38 -6.17 -5.57
N ALA A 143 3.77 -7.36 -5.55
CA ALA A 143 2.78 -7.76 -6.53
C ALA A 143 1.64 -8.51 -5.82
N THR A 144 0.42 -8.26 -6.25
CA THR A 144 -0.81 -8.86 -5.72
C THR A 144 -1.68 -9.30 -6.89
N LEU A 145 -2.09 -10.55 -6.91
CA LEU A 145 -3.07 -11.06 -7.86
C LEU A 145 -4.49 -10.84 -7.33
N VAL A 146 -5.38 -10.41 -8.20
CA VAL A 146 -6.82 -10.26 -7.95
C VAL A 146 -7.55 -11.06 -9.02
N GLY A 147 -8.48 -11.93 -8.61
CA GLY A 147 -9.17 -12.79 -9.57
C GLY A 147 -10.57 -13.17 -9.14
N ARG A 148 -11.33 -13.72 -10.08
CA ARG A 148 -12.66 -14.29 -9.83
C ARG A 148 -12.58 -15.66 -9.18
N GLU A 149 -11.53 -16.40 -9.48
CA GLU A 149 -11.30 -17.74 -8.96
C GLU A 149 -10.24 -17.68 -7.84
N PRO A 150 -10.30 -18.60 -6.88
CA PRO A 150 -9.28 -18.71 -5.85
C PRO A 150 -7.89 -18.92 -6.43
N PHE A 151 -6.88 -18.41 -5.72
CA PHE A 151 -5.48 -18.69 -5.96
C PHE A 151 -5.00 -19.83 -5.03
N ALA A 152 -3.81 -20.36 -5.30
CA ALA A 152 -3.23 -21.42 -4.47
C ALA A 152 -3.04 -20.96 -3.00
N ARG A 153 -2.78 -19.67 -2.80
CA ARG A 153 -2.67 -19.02 -1.49
C ARG A 153 -3.31 -17.64 -1.57
N GLY A 154 -4.27 -17.37 -0.71
CA GLY A 154 -4.96 -16.08 -0.78
C GLY A 154 -6.16 -15.98 0.14
N GLY A 155 -6.98 -14.97 -0.12
CA GLY A 155 -8.21 -14.75 0.63
C GLY A 155 -9.30 -14.13 -0.23
N ARG A 156 -10.53 -14.34 0.18
CA ARG A 156 -11.72 -13.82 -0.50
C ARG A 156 -11.98 -12.37 -0.09
N ILE A 157 -11.97 -11.48 -1.07
CA ILE A 157 -12.31 -10.07 -0.87
C ILE A 157 -13.83 -9.94 -0.65
N VAL A 158 -14.23 -9.44 0.50
CA VAL A 158 -15.65 -9.23 0.84
C VAL A 158 -16.15 -7.85 0.48
N GLY A 159 -15.27 -6.86 0.48
CA GLY A 159 -15.61 -5.47 0.15
C GLY A 159 -14.38 -4.59 -0.03
N SER A 160 -14.62 -3.43 -0.64
CA SER A 160 -13.65 -2.32 -0.69
C SER A 160 -14.38 -1.01 -0.47
N TYR A 161 -13.69 -0.03 0.11
CA TYR A 161 -14.22 1.28 0.40
C TYR A 161 -13.10 2.32 0.47
N SER A 162 -13.21 3.36 -0.34
CA SER A 162 -12.27 4.48 -0.31
C SER A 162 -13.00 5.81 -0.28
N GLU A 163 -12.40 6.80 0.41
CA GLU A 163 -12.85 8.19 0.44
C GLU A 163 -11.67 9.14 0.40
N GLY A 164 -11.84 10.25 -0.32
CA GLY A 164 -10.90 11.36 -0.36
C GLY A 164 -11.40 12.57 0.42
N TYR A 165 -10.47 13.27 1.07
CA TYR A 165 -10.68 14.52 1.80
C TYR A 165 -9.83 15.62 1.14
N PRO A 166 -10.21 16.12 -0.06
CA PRO A 166 -9.36 16.97 -0.90
C PRO A 166 -8.98 18.32 -0.27
N GLY A 167 -9.72 18.78 0.74
CA GLY A 167 -9.35 19.97 1.51
C GLY A 167 -7.99 19.88 2.21
N HIS A 168 -7.44 18.68 2.37
CA HIS A 168 -6.14 18.44 2.99
C HIS A 168 -5.00 18.23 1.98
N HIS A 169 -5.26 18.41 0.68
CA HIS A 169 -4.24 18.29 -0.37
C HIS A 169 -2.92 19.05 -0.10
N PRO A 170 -2.91 20.27 0.44
CA PRO A 170 -1.64 20.99 0.65
C PRO A 170 -0.72 20.37 1.71
N LEU A 171 -1.21 19.51 2.58
CA LEU A 171 -0.49 19.01 3.75
C LEU A 171 0.62 18.00 3.43
N CYS A 172 0.54 17.33 2.27
CA CYS A 172 1.54 16.32 1.90
C CYS A 172 1.67 16.25 0.38
N ARG A 173 2.85 16.57 -0.14
CA ARG A 173 3.10 16.62 -1.58
C ARG A 173 4.48 16.10 -1.95
N ALA A 174 4.53 15.25 -2.97
CA ALA A 174 5.74 14.91 -3.71
C ALA A 174 5.66 15.61 -5.08
N PRO A 175 6.33 16.74 -5.29
CA PRO A 175 6.29 17.43 -6.58
C PRO A 175 7.08 16.65 -7.63
N VAL A 176 6.72 16.81 -8.90
CA VAL A 176 7.43 16.18 -10.03
C VAL A 176 8.90 16.62 -10.05
N PHE A 177 9.16 17.90 -9.76
CA PHE A 177 10.49 18.46 -9.58
C PHE A 177 10.56 19.11 -8.20
N GLY A 178 11.45 18.63 -7.35
CA GLY A 178 11.64 19.18 -6.02
C GLY A 178 11.64 18.11 -4.92
N VAL A 179 11.45 18.55 -3.69
CA VAL A 179 11.57 17.73 -2.50
C VAL A 179 10.21 17.41 -1.93
N PHE A 180 10.00 16.16 -1.52
CA PHE A 180 8.84 15.72 -0.77
C PHE A 180 8.73 16.48 0.55
N ARG A 181 7.56 17.04 0.81
CA ARG A 181 7.23 17.76 2.04
C ARG A 181 5.91 17.30 2.61
N SER A 182 5.85 17.22 3.92
CA SER A 182 4.64 16.89 4.65
C SER A 182 4.52 17.78 5.89
N ALA A 183 3.37 18.35 6.15
CA ALA A 183 3.07 19.01 7.42
C ALA A 183 2.80 17.93 8.49
N GLY A 184 3.88 17.39 9.09
CA GLY A 184 3.84 16.19 9.93
C GLY A 184 2.85 16.30 11.10
N SER A 185 2.85 17.44 11.81
CA SER A 185 1.92 17.70 12.92
C SER A 185 0.45 17.74 12.47
N ALA A 186 0.16 18.37 11.31
CA ALA A 186 -1.19 18.44 10.76
C ALA A 186 -1.68 17.08 10.23
N LEU A 187 -0.80 16.31 9.57
CA LEU A 187 -1.12 14.95 9.12
C LEU A 187 -1.39 14.02 10.30
N PHE A 188 -0.68 14.20 11.40
CA PHE A 188 -0.92 13.46 12.63
C PHE A 188 -2.34 13.69 13.16
N ALA A 189 -2.83 14.94 13.14
CA ALA A 189 -4.20 15.26 13.52
C ALA A 189 -5.25 14.57 12.63
N LEU A 190 -4.95 14.35 11.32
CA LEU A 190 -5.85 13.62 10.43
C LEU A 190 -5.99 12.12 10.76
N ALA A 191 -5.12 11.57 11.61
CA ALA A 191 -5.28 10.20 12.10
C ALA A 191 -6.60 10.00 12.86
N GLU A 192 -7.20 11.07 13.39
CA GLU A 192 -8.53 11.06 14.02
C GLU A 192 -9.66 10.64 13.07
N LEU A 193 -9.48 10.82 11.75
CA LEU A 193 -10.46 10.40 10.74
C LEU A 193 -10.45 8.87 10.50
N VAL A 194 -9.35 8.21 10.85
CA VAL A 194 -9.13 6.79 10.54
C VAL A 194 -10.12 5.87 11.25
N PRO A 195 -10.39 6.00 12.57
CA PRO A 195 -11.30 5.11 13.28
C PRO A 195 -12.74 5.17 12.76
N ASP A 196 -13.24 6.37 12.44
CA ASP A 196 -14.59 6.52 11.90
C ASP A 196 -14.71 5.89 10.51
N HIS A 197 -13.73 6.12 9.65
CA HIS A 197 -13.70 5.49 8.33
C HIS A 197 -13.58 3.95 8.42
N VAL A 198 -12.83 3.41 9.38
CA VAL A 198 -12.77 1.97 9.66
C VAL A 198 -14.14 1.42 10.05
N ARG A 199 -14.85 2.08 10.99
CA ARG A 199 -16.20 1.66 11.40
C ARG A 199 -17.18 1.65 10.23
N ARG A 200 -17.16 2.69 9.38
CA ARG A 200 -17.99 2.75 8.16
C ARG A 200 -17.65 1.66 7.15
N ALA A 201 -16.37 1.37 6.96
CA ALA A 201 -15.92 0.29 6.08
C ALA A 201 -16.39 -1.08 6.60
N CYS A 202 -16.17 -1.38 7.88
CA CYS A 202 -16.64 -2.62 8.50
C CYS A 202 -18.15 -2.78 8.36
N ALA A 203 -18.94 -1.74 8.67
CA ALA A 203 -20.38 -1.78 8.50
C ALA A 203 -20.82 -2.07 7.06
N ARG A 204 -20.14 -1.50 6.05
CA ARG A 204 -20.36 -1.81 4.61
C ARG A 204 -20.04 -3.26 4.26
N PHE A 205 -19.09 -3.87 4.97
CA PHE A 205 -18.68 -5.27 4.75
C PHE A 205 -19.54 -6.27 5.56
N GLY A 206 -20.49 -5.76 6.37
CA GLY A 206 -21.30 -6.57 7.25
C GLY A 206 -20.53 -7.07 8.48
N TRP A 207 -19.51 -6.34 8.93
CA TRP A 207 -18.67 -6.67 10.07
C TRP A 207 -18.82 -5.65 11.20
N ALA A 208 -18.72 -6.11 12.45
CA ALA A 208 -18.34 -5.27 13.57
C ALA A 208 -16.80 -5.08 13.58
N VAL A 209 -16.30 -3.98 14.13
CA VAL A 209 -14.85 -3.73 14.23
C VAL A 209 -14.15 -4.81 15.07
N GLU A 210 -14.84 -5.30 16.08
CA GLU A 210 -14.39 -6.35 17.00
C GLU A 210 -14.22 -7.72 16.32
N GLU A 211 -14.87 -7.93 15.19
CA GLU A 211 -14.75 -9.17 14.40
C GLU A 211 -13.53 -9.18 13.50
N VAL A 212 -12.83 -8.05 13.33
CA VAL A 212 -11.58 -7.99 12.55
C VAL A 212 -10.46 -8.58 13.38
N ASP A 213 -9.90 -9.69 12.91
CA ASP A 213 -8.81 -10.38 13.60
C ASP A 213 -7.49 -9.63 13.45
N VAL A 214 -7.19 -9.11 12.25
CA VAL A 214 -5.96 -8.37 11.95
C VAL A 214 -6.22 -7.16 11.07
N PHE A 215 -5.77 -6.00 11.52
CA PHE A 215 -5.72 -4.76 10.75
C PHE A 215 -4.35 -4.67 10.04
N VAL A 216 -4.28 -5.08 8.80
CA VAL A 216 -3.06 -5.02 7.98
C VAL A 216 -2.92 -3.58 7.47
N SER A 217 -2.21 -2.75 8.24
CA SER A 217 -2.18 -1.31 8.03
C SER A 217 -0.94 -0.83 7.29
N HIS A 218 -1.08 0.27 6.54
CA HIS A 218 0.05 1.09 6.15
C HIS A 218 0.89 1.45 7.37
N GLN A 219 2.21 1.50 7.23
CA GLN A 219 3.19 1.59 8.32
C GLN A 219 3.89 2.98 8.39
N PRO A 220 3.16 4.08 8.71
CA PRO A 220 3.77 5.42 8.76
C PRO A 220 4.69 5.58 9.99
N SER A 221 4.31 5.01 11.13
CA SER A 221 5.10 4.87 12.35
C SER A 221 4.38 3.97 13.36
N ASP A 222 5.13 3.34 14.25
CA ASP A 222 4.55 2.51 15.33
C ASP A 222 3.65 3.32 16.26
N ARG A 223 3.99 4.60 16.48
CA ARG A 223 3.21 5.50 17.33
C ARG A 223 1.80 5.70 16.78
N ILE A 224 1.68 6.03 15.48
CA ILE A 224 0.36 6.24 14.84
C ILE A 224 -0.48 4.97 14.90
N LEU A 225 0.12 3.81 14.68
CA LEU A 225 -0.61 2.53 14.73
C LEU A 225 -1.15 2.22 16.14
N ARG A 226 -0.37 2.50 17.18
CA ARG A 226 -0.85 2.36 18.57
C ARG A 226 -2.02 3.29 18.89
N GLU A 227 -1.96 4.55 18.44
CA GLU A 227 -3.04 5.52 18.63
C GLU A 227 -4.32 5.12 17.88
N VAL A 228 -4.18 4.60 16.65
CA VAL A 228 -5.32 4.06 15.89
C VAL A 228 -5.94 2.85 16.60
N ALA A 229 -5.13 1.92 17.12
CA ALA A 229 -5.63 0.78 17.88
C ALA A 229 -6.41 1.23 19.12
N GLN A 230 -5.88 2.19 19.88
CA GLN A 230 -6.53 2.77 21.06
C GLN A 230 -7.86 3.46 20.68
N ALA A 231 -7.89 4.26 19.62
CA ALA A 231 -9.08 4.97 19.17
C ALA A 231 -10.17 4.04 18.60
N LEU A 232 -9.79 2.87 18.09
CA LEU A 232 -10.71 1.82 17.68
C LEU A 232 -11.22 0.99 18.86
N GLY A 233 -10.54 1.03 20.01
CA GLY A 233 -10.85 0.18 21.16
C GLY A 233 -10.44 -1.28 20.98
N VAL A 234 -9.47 -1.56 20.09
CA VAL A 234 -9.00 -2.91 19.80
C VAL A 234 -7.64 -3.20 20.44
N PRO A 235 -7.33 -4.46 20.79
CA PRO A 235 -6.00 -4.82 21.29
C PRO A 235 -4.90 -4.44 20.29
N ALA A 236 -3.80 -3.89 20.78
CA ALA A 236 -2.66 -3.49 19.93
C ALA A 236 -2.11 -4.65 19.08
N ALA A 237 -2.20 -5.89 19.57
CA ALA A 237 -1.81 -7.08 18.82
C ALA A 237 -2.60 -7.28 17.51
N ARG A 238 -3.83 -6.73 17.41
CA ARG A 238 -4.60 -6.78 16.16
C ARG A 238 -4.18 -5.73 15.14
N VAL A 239 -3.31 -4.77 15.52
CA VAL A 239 -2.74 -3.74 14.63
C VAL A 239 -1.21 -3.91 14.62
N PRO A 240 -0.68 -4.90 13.90
CA PRO A 240 0.74 -5.23 13.90
C PRO A 240 1.61 -4.04 13.47
N GLN A 241 2.71 -3.84 14.21
CA GLN A 241 3.67 -2.78 13.99
C GLN A 241 4.92 -3.37 13.34
N LEU A 242 5.09 -3.10 12.05
CA LEU A 242 6.20 -3.61 11.23
C LEU A 242 7.15 -2.51 10.76
N HIS A 243 6.92 -1.28 11.21
CA HIS A 243 7.73 -0.13 10.83
C HIS A 243 9.21 -0.29 11.24
N SER A 244 9.49 -0.97 12.34
CA SER A 244 10.85 -1.27 12.77
C SER A 244 11.63 -2.18 11.80
N PHE A 245 10.94 -3.02 11.03
CA PHE A 245 11.55 -3.96 10.07
C PHE A 245 11.71 -3.37 8.68
N TYR A 246 10.74 -2.56 8.23
CA TYR A 246 10.63 -2.13 6.84
C TYR A 246 10.62 -0.62 6.65
N ALA A 247 10.49 0.15 7.75
CA ALA A 247 10.21 1.58 7.71
C ALA A 247 8.88 1.89 6.98
N ASN A 248 8.70 3.11 6.48
CA ASN A 248 7.55 3.47 5.66
C ASN A 248 7.84 3.16 4.18
N THR A 249 7.39 2.03 3.69
CA THR A 249 7.53 1.62 2.29
C THR A 249 6.38 2.11 1.39
N GLU A 250 5.72 3.20 1.77
CA GLU A 250 4.69 3.92 0.99
C GLU A 250 3.59 2.99 0.44
N ALA A 251 3.41 2.94 -0.88
CA ALA A 251 2.42 2.08 -1.54
C ALA A 251 2.68 0.59 -1.30
N SER A 252 3.93 0.18 -1.10
CA SER A 252 4.28 -1.21 -0.86
C SER A 252 3.99 -1.69 0.57
N ALA A 253 3.69 -0.77 1.52
CA ALA A 253 3.63 -1.10 2.94
C ALA A 253 2.54 -2.12 3.32
N VAL A 254 1.33 -1.96 2.80
CA VAL A 254 0.22 -2.89 3.11
C VAL A 254 0.46 -4.29 2.53
N PRO A 255 0.85 -4.44 1.25
CA PRO A 255 1.17 -5.76 0.71
C PRO A 255 2.38 -6.43 1.39
N ILE A 256 3.44 -5.67 1.76
CA ILE A 256 4.58 -6.20 2.53
C ILE A 256 4.10 -6.69 3.90
N ALA A 257 3.29 -5.89 4.60
CA ALA A 257 2.76 -6.28 5.91
C ALA A 257 1.89 -7.55 5.81
N LEU A 258 1.02 -7.65 4.79
CA LEU A 258 0.23 -8.84 4.55
C LEU A 258 1.12 -10.08 4.36
N ARG A 259 2.13 -9.98 3.47
CA ARG A 259 3.05 -11.10 3.21
C ARG A 259 3.82 -11.51 4.46
N HIS A 260 4.36 -10.56 5.21
CA HIS A 260 5.08 -10.82 6.47
C HIS A 260 4.21 -11.58 7.47
N LEU A 261 2.99 -11.09 7.73
CA LEU A 261 2.07 -11.68 8.72
C LEU A 261 1.50 -13.04 8.30
N VAL A 262 1.48 -13.32 7.01
CA VAL A 262 1.14 -14.65 6.49
C VAL A 262 2.32 -15.61 6.63
N ASP A 263 3.55 -15.15 6.36
CA ASP A 263 4.75 -15.99 6.41
C ASP A 263 5.19 -16.30 7.83
N ASP A 264 4.97 -15.39 8.81
CA ASP A 264 5.27 -15.64 10.22
C ASP A 264 4.16 -16.41 10.96
N GLY A 265 3.05 -16.70 10.27
CA GLY A 265 1.93 -17.46 10.80
C GLY A 265 0.98 -16.66 11.70
N THR A 266 1.09 -15.34 11.77
CA THR A 266 0.14 -14.48 12.48
C THR A 266 -1.24 -14.53 11.82
N ILE A 267 -1.30 -14.56 10.49
CA ILE A 267 -2.54 -14.71 9.74
C ILE A 267 -2.79 -16.19 9.46
N GLN A 268 -3.96 -16.67 9.88
CA GLN A 268 -4.40 -18.05 9.76
C GLN A 268 -5.69 -18.13 8.90
N PRO A 269 -5.95 -19.29 8.25
CA PRO A 269 -7.20 -19.52 7.52
C PRO A 269 -8.44 -19.25 8.38
N GLY A 270 -9.44 -18.60 7.80
CA GLY A 270 -10.68 -18.19 8.45
C GLY A 270 -10.66 -16.79 9.06
N MET A 271 -9.48 -16.17 9.24
CA MET A 271 -9.37 -14.84 9.83
C MET A 271 -9.95 -13.73 8.94
N LYS A 272 -10.62 -12.78 9.55
CA LYS A 272 -11.10 -11.54 8.95
C LYS A 272 -10.00 -10.48 9.00
N LEU A 273 -9.52 -10.06 7.84
CA LEU A 273 -8.47 -9.05 7.69
C LEU A 273 -9.07 -7.75 7.17
N LEU A 274 -8.65 -6.62 7.75
CA LEU A 274 -8.89 -5.32 7.17
C LEU A 274 -7.57 -4.74 6.64
N LEU A 275 -7.39 -4.76 5.32
CA LEU A 275 -6.29 -4.04 4.67
C LEU A 275 -6.61 -2.54 4.76
N ASN A 276 -5.67 -1.74 5.26
CA ASN A 276 -5.95 -0.41 5.76
C ASN A 276 -4.86 0.58 5.37
N SER A 277 -5.22 1.61 4.61
CA SER A 277 -4.29 2.68 4.24
C SER A 277 -4.88 4.06 4.46
N ALA A 278 -4.02 4.97 4.90
CA ALA A 278 -4.21 6.41 4.89
C ALA A 278 -3.08 7.02 4.07
N ALA A 279 -3.39 7.92 3.16
CA ALA A 279 -2.46 8.41 2.15
C ALA A 279 -2.56 9.93 1.97
N ALA A 280 -1.51 10.51 1.39
CA ALA A 280 -1.54 11.90 0.94
C ALA A 280 -2.77 12.17 0.04
N GLY A 281 -3.32 13.39 0.20
CA GLY A 281 -4.48 13.75 -0.62
C GLY A 281 -5.64 14.41 0.13
N PHE A 282 -6.15 14.09 1.27
CA PHE A 282 -5.95 12.92 2.09
C PHE A 282 -6.91 11.81 1.68
N THR A 283 -6.40 10.60 1.48
CA THR A 283 -7.22 9.47 1.01
C THR A 283 -7.18 8.33 2.02
N LEU A 284 -8.35 7.79 2.35
CA LEU A 284 -8.51 6.60 3.17
C LEU A 284 -9.06 5.47 2.31
N ALA A 285 -8.41 4.30 2.34
CA ALA A 285 -8.83 3.12 1.58
C ALA A 285 -8.80 1.86 2.45
N ARG A 286 -9.80 1.00 2.28
CA ARG A 286 -10.00 -0.25 3.01
C ARG A 286 -10.40 -1.37 2.06
N VAL A 287 -9.86 -2.57 2.34
CA VAL A 287 -10.31 -3.81 1.68
C VAL A 287 -10.52 -4.86 2.77
N GLY A 288 -11.72 -5.41 2.84
CA GLY A 288 -12.05 -6.51 3.73
C GLY A 288 -11.73 -7.84 3.06
N VAL A 289 -11.01 -8.72 3.74
CA VAL A 289 -10.59 -10.04 3.23
C VAL A 289 -10.87 -11.09 4.29
N VAL A 290 -11.44 -12.21 3.89
CA VAL A 290 -11.43 -13.45 4.68
C VAL A 290 -10.29 -14.31 4.14
N TRP A 291 -9.30 -14.58 4.98
CA TRP A 291 -8.14 -15.37 4.56
C TRP A 291 -8.50 -16.84 4.42
N GLU A 292 -8.10 -17.46 3.34
CA GLU A 292 -8.48 -18.88 3.05
C GLU A 292 -7.28 -19.84 3.11
N GLY A 293 -6.06 -19.29 3.11
CA GLY A 293 -4.82 -20.07 3.22
C GLY A 293 -3.91 -19.96 2.02
#